data_492d4139ccce06c7d248e05db8c70470
#
_entry.id   492d4139ccce06c7d248e05db8c70470
#
_cell.length_a   1.000
_cell.length_b   1.000
_cell.length_c   1.000
_cell.angle_alpha   90.00
_cell.angle_beta   90.00
_cell.angle_gamma   90.00
#
_symmetry.space_group_name_H-M   'P 1'
#
loop_
_entity.id
_entity.type
_entity.pdbx_description
1 polymer ?
#
loop_
_entity_poly.entity_id
_entity_poly.type
_entity_poly.pdbx_seq_one_letter_code
_entity_poly.pdbx_strand_id
1 'polypeptide(L)'
;MLFKDHLKIVTDAGAVLHLGWDYNAPYFLDPLNGIDVDLKTAQGVNQVGDTVEGQSVSGVSRTLDVVFWGAYALDNARAFSKKLPYFTKGTLYFGDRYFARFVLQKTPYFSSYTPKPRCSLMLYSEKPFWYDLNAVSSVLGGYEKAFRFPICYDSHIYGIKRDGTAAVLRNEGSLPVPFTATLRCDMPVTHPKVVDLQTGAFIGFDLTLQPDETLEIYRSTSDRLACTLTRAGVTENIFSKLDEDSTLTELQPGDNVLSMQAENGSGYLQASVSFYPMEAGILPEPL
;
A
#
# COMPACT_ATOMS: atom_id res chain seq x y z
N MET A 1 7.49 28.16 8.61
CA MET A 1 8.17 26.87 8.60
C MET A 1 8.26 26.47 7.13
N LEU A 2 9.45 26.34 6.59
CA LEU A 2 9.67 25.91 5.21
C LEU A 2 9.89 24.42 5.28
N PHE A 3 9.10 23.66 4.52
CA PHE A 3 9.27 22.22 4.40
C PHE A 3 10.18 21.94 3.20
N LYS A 4 11.08 20.99 3.33
CA LYS A 4 11.90 20.47 2.23
C LYS A 4 11.00 19.68 1.27
N ASP A 5 9.97 19.05 1.84
CA ASP A 5 9.04 18.23 1.10
C ASP A 5 7.94 19.07 0.47
N HIS A 6 7.66 18.80 -0.81
CA HIS A 6 6.54 19.40 -1.52
C HIS A 6 5.35 18.44 -1.52
N LEU A 7 4.16 19.04 -1.55
CA LEU A 7 2.94 18.31 -1.81
C LEU A 7 2.72 18.21 -3.32
N LYS A 8 2.34 17.03 -3.76
CA LYS A 8 1.93 16.77 -5.13
C LYS A 8 0.58 16.08 -5.11
N ILE A 9 -0.40 16.69 -5.78
CA ILE A 9 -1.71 16.10 -5.98
C ILE A 9 -1.78 15.58 -7.41
N VAL A 10 -2.12 14.31 -7.58
CA VAL A 10 -2.37 13.69 -8.88
C VAL A 10 -3.80 13.18 -8.88
N THR A 11 -4.64 13.76 -9.75
CA THR A 11 -6.03 13.32 -9.89
C THR A 11 -6.12 12.11 -10.80
N ASP A 12 -7.13 11.27 -10.62
CA ASP A 12 -7.37 10.11 -11.48
C ASP A 12 -7.70 10.54 -12.93
N ALA A 13 -8.11 11.79 -13.15
CA ALA A 13 -8.28 12.41 -14.47
C ALA A 13 -6.95 12.90 -15.11
N GLY A 14 -5.81 12.66 -14.48
CA GLY A 14 -4.47 13.00 -14.98
C GLY A 14 -4.01 14.42 -14.69
N ALA A 15 -4.74 15.23 -13.94
CA ALA A 15 -4.27 16.56 -13.55
C ALA A 15 -3.21 16.45 -12.45
N VAL A 16 -2.10 17.17 -12.63
CA VAL A 16 -1.00 17.23 -11.65
C VAL A 16 -0.91 18.65 -11.11
N LEU A 17 -0.80 18.73 -9.78
CA LEU A 17 -0.62 19.97 -9.02
C LEU A 17 0.58 19.81 -8.10
N HIS A 18 1.54 20.70 -8.22
CA HIS A 18 2.67 20.79 -7.32
C HIS A 18 2.44 21.96 -6.36
N LEU A 19 2.65 21.75 -5.09
CA LEU A 19 2.55 22.74 -4.02
C LEU A 19 3.88 22.82 -3.30
N GLY A 20 4.38 24.02 -3.07
CA GLY A 20 5.69 24.28 -2.50
C GLY A 20 6.39 25.43 -3.20
N TRP A 21 7.71 25.41 -3.32
CA TRP A 21 8.52 26.52 -3.80
C TRP A 21 8.17 27.05 -5.20
N ASP A 22 7.81 26.16 -6.12
CA ASP A 22 7.61 26.51 -7.53
C ASP A 22 6.22 27.06 -7.81
N TYR A 23 5.27 26.79 -6.93
CA TYR A 23 3.87 27.15 -7.15
C TYR A 23 3.32 28.10 -6.12
N ASN A 24 3.53 27.78 -4.84
CA ASN A 24 2.95 28.49 -3.72
C ASN A 24 3.79 28.23 -2.47
N ALA A 25 3.74 29.15 -1.54
CA ALA A 25 4.21 28.91 -0.19
C ALA A 25 3.57 29.96 0.73
N PRO A 26 3.36 29.62 1.99
CA PRO A 26 3.41 28.31 2.58
C PRO A 26 2.13 27.52 2.31
N TYR A 27 2.19 26.22 2.45
CA TYR A 27 1.01 25.38 2.57
C TYR A 27 0.98 24.71 3.95
N PHE A 28 -0.20 24.28 4.34
CA PHE A 28 -0.44 23.53 5.57
C PHE A 28 -1.36 22.36 5.25
N LEU A 29 -1.02 21.18 5.76
CA LEU A 29 -1.81 19.96 5.64
C LEU A 29 -2.08 19.41 7.03
N ASP A 30 -3.34 19.29 7.40
CA ASP A 30 -3.79 18.79 8.68
C ASP A 30 -4.79 17.64 8.50
N PRO A 31 -4.68 16.52 9.23
CA PRO A 31 -3.53 16.13 10.03
C PRO A 31 -2.44 15.44 9.20
N LEU A 32 -1.17 15.71 9.50
CA LEU A 32 -0.03 14.97 8.93
C LEU A 32 0.20 13.64 9.63
N ASN A 33 -0.04 13.63 10.92
CA ASN A 33 0.19 12.48 11.77
C ASN A 33 -0.96 12.25 12.74
N GLY A 34 -0.99 11.04 13.30
CA GLY A 34 -2.04 10.59 14.18
C GLY A 34 -3.23 9.99 13.43
N ILE A 35 -3.81 8.99 14.04
CA ILE A 35 -5.02 8.32 13.58
C ILE A 35 -5.97 8.31 14.76
N ASP A 36 -7.18 8.80 14.56
CA ASP A 36 -8.23 8.72 15.56
C ASP A 36 -8.78 7.30 15.63
N VAL A 37 -8.82 6.76 16.85
CA VAL A 37 -9.38 5.45 17.13
C VAL A 37 -10.69 5.64 17.89
N ASP A 38 -11.78 5.21 17.29
CA ASP A 38 -13.08 5.18 17.94
C ASP A 38 -13.15 3.98 18.89
N LEU A 39 -13.33 4.25 20.17
CA LEU A 39 -13.46 3.22 21.21
C LEU A 39 -14.93 3.02 21.58
N LYS A 40 -15.40 1.79 21.45
CA LYS A 40 -16.68 1.39 22.01
C LYS A 40 -16.45 0.86 23.42
N THR A 41 -16.96 1.58 24.41
CA THR A 41 -16.81 1.22 25.83
C THR A 41 -18.15 0.87 26.47
N ALA A 42 -18.12 0.01 27.48
CA ALA A 42 -19.25 -0.28 28.35
C ALA A 42 -18.81 -0.24 29.80
N GLN A 43 -19.74 0.13 30.68
CA GLN A 43 -19.52 0.17 32.12
C GLN A 43 -20.45 -0.81 32.80
N GLY A 44 -19.90 -1.75 33.57
CA GLY A 44 -20.65 -2.67 34.40
C GLY A 44 -21.18 -2.05 35.71
N VAL A 45 -22.15 -2.66 36.33
CA VAL A 45 -22.68 -2.24 37.65
C VAL A 45 -21.55 -2.35 38.68
N ASN A 46 -21.26 -1.25 39.39
CA ASN A 46 -20.18 -1.15 40.39
C ASN A 46 -18.75 -1.28 39.81
N GLN A 47 -18.57 -1.13 38.52
CA GLN A 47 -17.26 -1.10 37.90
C GLN A 47 -16.64 0.29 38.03
N VAL A 48 -15.36 0.37 38.41
CA VAL A 48 -14.57 1.58 38.37
C VAL A 48 -13.85 1.61 37.01
N GLY A 49 -14.13 2.62 36.18
CA GLY A 49 -13.64 2.73 34.81
C GLY A 49 -14.50 1.97 33.81
N ASP A 50 -14.09 1.99 32.55
CA ASP A 50 -14.81 1.38 31.44
C ASP A 50 -14.09 0.14 30.89
N THR A 51 -14.85 -0.77 30.34
CA THR A 51 -14.31 -1.89 29.54
C THR A 51 -14.40 -1.54 28.07
N VAL A 52 -13.30 -1.68 27.33
CA VAL A 52 -13.29 -1.51 25.87
C VAL A 52 -13.86 -2.76 25.22
N GLU A 53 -15.04 -2.64 24.60
CA GLU A 53 -15.73 -3.74 23.92
C GLU A 53 -15.35 -3.84 22.44
N GLY A 54 -14.85 -2.76 21.86
CA GLY A 54 -14.44 -2.71 20.46
C GLY A 54 -13.67 -1.44 20.13
N GLN A 55 -12.96 -1.49 19.02
CA GLN A 55 -12.23 -0.36 18.50
C GLN A 55 -12.34 -0.36 16.97
N SER A 56 -12.41 0.82 16.38
CA SER A 56 -12.42 1.02 14.93
C SER A 56 -11.61 2.24 14.55
N VAL A 57 -11.11 2.24 13.32
CA VAL A 57 -10.36 3.35 12.76
C VAL A 57 -11.16 3.90 11.59
N SER A 58 -11.54 5.16 11.67
CA SER A 58 -12.31 5.85 10.64
C SER A 58 -11.39 6.48 9.60
N GLY A 59 -11.94 6.77 8.41
CA GLY A 59 -11.24 7.57 7.41
C GLY A 59 -10.96 8.99 7.94
N VAL A 60 -9.94 9.64 7.39
CA VAL A 60 -9.47 10.94 7.87
C VAL A 60 -9.73 12.05 6.84
N SER A 61 -10.20 13.20 7.31
CA SER A 61 -10.28 14.44 6.53
C SER A 61 -9.03 15.28 6.76
N ARG A 62 -8.31 15.57 5.68
CA ARG A 62 -7.11 16.41 5.69
C ARG A 62 -7.44 17.76 5.08
N THR A 63 -7.27 18.83 5.88
CA THR A 63 -7.43 20.20 5.38
C THR A 63 -6.12 20.66 4.78
N LEU A 64 -6.17 21.20 3.57
CA LEU A 64 -5.04 21.79 2.89
C LEU A 64 -5.30 23.27 2.66
N ASP A 65 -4.49 24.11 3.29
CA ASP A 65 -4.53 25.55 3.13
C ASP A 65 -3.37 26.02 2.24
N VAL A 66 -3.71 26.71 1.17
CA VAL A 66 -2.78 27.13 0.13
C VAL A 66 -2.83 28.65 -0.01
N VAL A 67 -1.68 29.29 -0.03
CA VAL A 67 -1.53 30.72 -0.29
C VAL A 67 -0.88 30.92 -1.65
N PHE A 68 -1.50 31.69 -2.52
CA PHE A 68 -0.96 32.07 -3.81
C PHE A 68 -0.29 33.43 -3.75
N TRP A 69 0.88 33.58 -4.29
CA TRP A 69 1.62 34.83 -4.26
C TRP A 69 2.32 35.12 -5.61
N GLY A 70 2.90 36.32 -5.72
CA GLY A 70 3.60 36.75 -6.93
C GLY A 70 2.67 37.35 -7.98
N ALA A 71 3.23 37.71 -9.13
CA ALA A 71 2.53 38.44 -10.18
C ALA A 71 1.34 37.65 -10.78
N TYR A 72 1.39 36.32 -10.77
CA TYR A 72 0.37 35.43 -11.36
C TYR A 72 -0.50 34.74 -10.29
N ALA A 73 -0.55 35.24 -9.06
CA ALA A 73 -1.25 34.60 -7.96
C ALA A 73 -2.72 34.30 -8.27
N LEU A 74 -3.46 35.25 -8.87
CA LEU A 74 -4.85 35.06 -9.23
C LEU A 74 -5.07 34.02 -10.35
N ASP A 75 -4.20 34.00 -11.34
CA ASP A 75 -4.31 33.05 -12.45
C ASP A 75 -3.93 31.63 -12.00
N ASN A 76 -2.92 31.50 -11.14
CA ASN A 76 -2.57 30.24 -10.51
C ASN A 76 -3.69 29.73 -9.61
N ALA A 77 -4.34 30.59 -8.83
CA ALA A 77 -5.49 30.25 -8.00
C ALA A 77 -6.68 29.74 -8.84
N ARG A 78 -6.97 30.42 -9.96
CA ARG A 78 -8.01 29.99 -10.89
C ARG A 78 -7.68 28.66 -11.57
N ALA A 79 -6.44 28.47 -12.00
CA ALA A 79 -5.97 27.23 -12.62
C ALA A 79 -6.02 26.05 -11.62
N PHE A 80 -5.65 26.30 -10.36
CA PHE A 80 -5.74 25.33 -9.28
C PHE A 80 -7.19 24.87 -9.06
N SER A 81 -8.12 25.83 -8.92
CA SER A 81 -9.55 25.51 -8.73
C SER A 81 -10.15 24.72 -9.90
N LYS A 82 -9.79 25.05 -11.14
CA LYS A 82 -10.27 24.34 -12.34
C LYS A 82 -9.80 22.87 -12.40
N LYS A 83 -8.65 22.56 -11.82
CA LYS A 83 -8.10 21.20 -11.81
C LYS A 83 -8.71 20.29 -10.73
N LEU A 84 -9.48 20.86 -9.78
CA LEU A 84 -10.10 20.15 -8.67
C LEU A 84 -11.63 20.37 -8.64
N PRO A 85 -12.35 19.90 -9.67
CA PRO A 85 -13.80 19.95 -9.66
C PRO A 85 -14.39 18.99 -8.60
N TYR A 86 -15.69 19.09 -8.34
CA TYR A 86 -16.39 18.14 -7.47
C TYR A 86 -16.22 16.68 -7.97
N PHE A 87 -16.29 15.73 -7.05
CA PHE A 87 -16.05 14.29 -7.27
C PHE A 87 -14.61 13.91 -7.70
N THR A 88 -13.66 14.84 -7.61
CA THR A 88 -12.26 14.52 -7.87
C THR A 88 -11.73 13.46 -6.88
N LYS A 89 -11.12 12.44 -7.43
CA LYS A 89 -10.36 11.42 -6.70
C LYS A 89 -8.92 11.47 -7.16
N GLY A 90 -8.00 10.98 -6.33
CA GLY A 90 -6.60 10.95 -6.71
C GLY A 90 -5.68 10.49 -5.60
N THR A 91 -4.42 10.80 -5.78
CA THR A 91 -3.35 10.48 -4.86
C THR A 91 -2.65 11.75 -4.42
N LEU A 92 -2.51 11.91 -3.12
CA LEU A 92 -1.73 12.94 -2.48
C LEU A 92 -0.35 12.36 -2.18
N TYR A 93 0.70 13.01 -2.65
CA TYR A 93 2.07 12.66 -2.35
C TYR A 93 2.67 13.71 -1.41
N PHE A 94 3.43 13.25 -0.42
CA PHE A 94 4.17 14.09 0.48
C PHE A 94 5.67 13.79 0.34
N GLY A 95 6.39 14.77 -0.17
CA GLY A 95 7.76 14.58 -0.64
C GLY A 95 7.83 13.53 -1.76
N ASP A 96 8.98 12.86 -1.82
CA ASP A 96 9.23 11.76 -2.76
C ASP A 96 9.03 10.37 -2.11
N ARG A 97 8.50 10.35 -0.89
CA ARG A 97 8.47 9.12 -0.08
C ARG A 97 7.07 8.61 0.23
N TYR A 98 6.12 9.48 0.55
CA TYR A 98 4.82 9.04 1.06
C TYR A 98 3.68 9.38 0.11
N PHE A 99 2.67 8.51 0.10
CA PHE A 99 1.42 8.78 -0.61
C PHE A 99 0.19 8.32 0.17
N ALA A 100 -0.95 8.97 -0.10
CA ALA A 100 -2.26 8.58 0.39
C ALA A 100 -3.31 8.78 -0.71
N ARG A 101 -4.27 7.88 -0.81
CA ARG A 101 -5.43 8.04 -1.71
C ARG A 101 -6.44 9.01 -1.09
N PHE A 102 -7.09 9.82 -1.92
CA PHE A 102 -8.09 10.74 -1.45
C PHE A 102 -9.30 10.85 -2.38
N VAL A 103 -10.41 11.29 -1.79
CA VAL A 103 -11.58 11.84 -2.47
C VAL A 103 -11.73 13.29 -2.05
N LEU A 104 -12.00 14.19 -2.99
CA LEU A 104 -12.20 15.60 -2.67
C LEU A 104 -13.51 15.77 -1.90
N GLN A 105 -13.40 16.08 -0.60
CA GLN A 105 -14.54 16.29 0.29
C GLN A 105 -15.09 17.71 0.18
N LYS A 106 -14.21 18.71 0.06
CA LYS A 106 -14.57 20.10 -0.13
C LYS A 106 -13.70 20.69 -1.24
N THR A 107 -14.37 21.26 -2.26
CA THR A 107 -13.70 21.94 -3.38
C THR A 107 -12.92 23.16 -2.89
N PRO A 108 -11.93 23.64 -3.65
CA PRO A 108 -11.18 24.85 -3.31
C PRO A 108 -12.07 26.02 -2.99
N TYR A 109 -11.98 26.54 -1.78
CA TYR A 109 -12.72 27.70 -1.29
C TYR A 109 -11.75 28.85 -1.00
N PHE A 110 -12.02 30.01 -1.59
CA PHE A 110 -11.21 31.20 -1.45
C PHE A 110 -11.83 32.12 -0.40
N SER A 111 -11.12 32.38 0.68
CA SER A 111 -11.60 33.18 1.82
C SER A 111 -11.41 34.68 1.64
N SER A 112 -10.61 35.13 0.66
CA SER A 112 -10.36 36.55 0.42
C SER A 112 -10.00 36.84 -1.03
N TYR A 113 -10.45 38.00 -1.54
CA TYR A 113 -10.11 38.54 -2.85
C TYR A 113 -8.91 39.50 -2.80
N THR A 114 -7.97 39.21 -1.95
CA THR A 114 -6.72 40.01 -1.83
C THR A 114 -5.75 39.66 -2.97
N PRO A 115 -4.72 40.49 -3.21
CA PRO A 115 -3.63 40.15 -4.15
C PRO A 115 -2.91 38.85 -3.82
N LYS A 116 -3.09 38.32 -2.63
CA LYS A 116 -2.58 37.02 -2.16
C LYS A 116 -3.76 36.11 -1.78
N PRO A 117 -4.45 35.51 -2.76
CA PRO A 117 -5.61 34.70 -2.47
C PRO A 117 -5.23 33.48 -1.63
N ARG A 118 -6.06 33.19 -0.63
CA ARG A 118 -5.94 32.00 0.22
C ARG A 118 -7.05 31.04 -0.13
N CYS A 119 -6.68 29.79 -0.29
CA CYS A 119 -7.58 28.71 -0.65
C CYS A 119 -7.53 27.63 0.42
N SER A 120 -8.68 27.16 0.84
CA SER A 120 -8.82 25.98 1.71
C SER A 120 -9.59 24.91 0.96
N LEU A 121 -9.17 23.66 1.06
CA LEU A 121 -9.87 22.49 0.55
C LEU A 121 -9.75 21.32 1.52
N MET A 122 -10.64 20.34 1.42
CA MET A 122 -10.61 19.14 2.26
C MET A 122 -10.50 17.89 1.39
N LEU A 123 -9.56 17.05 1.74
CA LEU A 123 -9.27 15.77 1.13
C LEU A 123 -9.66 14.67 2.12
N TYR A 124 -10.59 13.83 1.77
CA TYR A 124 -10.99 12.69 2.57
C TYR A 124 -10.24 11.45 2.11
N SER A 125 -9.53 10.79 3.03
CA SER A 125 -8.90 9.49 2.80
C SER A 125 -9.70 8.41 3.52
N GLU A 126 -10.24 7.47 2.75
CA GLU A 126 -10.98 6.32 3.31
C GLU A 126 -10.10 5.48 4.24
N LYS A 127 -8.81 5.39 3.91
CA LYS A 127 -7.77 4.81 4.76
C LYS A 127 -6.91 5.93 5.32
N PRO A 128 -6.79 6.06 6.64
CA PRO A 128 -6.09 7.18 7.28
C PRO A 128 -4.57 7.09 7.18
N PHE A 129 -4.05 6.00 6.64
CA PHE A 129 -2.63 5.68 6.59
C PHE A 129 -1.89 6.43 5.47
N TRP A 130 -0.59 6.57 5.65
CA TRP A 130 0.36 6.93 4.62
C TRP A 130 1.11 5.68 4.16
N TYR A 131 1.32 5.56 2.87
CA TYR A 131 2.06 4.47 2.26
C TYR A 131 3.44 4.96 1.83
N ASP A 132 4.50 4.20 2.14
CA ASP A 132 5.84 4.47 1.60
C ASP A 132 5.86 4.07 0.12
N LEU A 133 6.41 4.93 -0.75
CA LEU A 133 6.57 4.66 -2.19
C LEU A 133 7.57 3.53 -2.47
N ASN A 134 8.47 3.26 -1.53
CA ASN A 134 9.45 2.19 -1.64
C ASN A 134 8.77 0.85 -1.34
N ALA A 135 8.21 0.24 -2.37
CA ALA A 135 7.65 -1.10 -2.25
C ALA A 135 8.74 -2.10 -1.84
N VAL A 136 8.43 -2.90 -0.84
CA VAL A 136 9.26 -4.05 -0.48
C VAL A 136 8.79 -5.24 -1.29
N SER A 137 9.73 -5.92 -1.94
CA SER A 137 9.44 -7.16 -2.68
C SER A 137 10.49 -8.21 -2.43
N SER A 138 10.07 -9.46 -2.35
CA SER A 138 10.96 -10.62 -2.23
C SER A 138 10.44 -11.79 -3.04
N VAL A 139 11.35 -12.60 -3.52
CA VAL A 139 11.03 -13.86 -4.20
C VAL A 139 11.30 -15.01 -3.24
N LEU A 140 10.30 -15.83 -3.03
CA LEU A 140 10.35 -17.05 -2.26
C LEU A 140 10.60 -18.21 -3.23
N GLY A 141 11.70 -18.94 -3.06
CA GLY A 141 12.10 -20.02 -3.97
C GLY A 141 12.48 -19.54 -5.38
N GLY A 142 12.56 -20.47 -6.31
CA GLY A 142 12.90 -20.19 -7.70
C GLY A 142 14.39 -20.29 -8.01
N TYR A 143 14.77 -19.87 -9.21
CA TYR A 143 16.13 -19.91 -9.71
C TYR A 143 16.77 -18.52 -9.66
N GLU A 144 17.93 -18.41 -9.07
CA GLU A 144 18.77 -17.22 -9.21
C GLU A 144 19.47 -17.25 -10.58
N LYS A 145 19.35 -16.18 -11.37
CA LYS A 145 20.01 -16.08 -12.66
C LYS A 145 21.53 -16.02 -12.44
N ALA A 146 22.23 -17.10 -12.78
CA ALA A 146 23.69 -17.19 -12.64
C ALA A 146 24.45 -17.07 -13.96
N PHE A 147 23.76 -16.65 -15.04
CA PHE A 147 24.36 -16.51 -16.36
C PHE A 147 25.31 -15.29 -16.39
N ARG A 148 26.58 -15.56 -16.69
CA ARG A 148 27.63 -14.51 -16.80
C ARG A 148 28.39 -14.65 -18.13
N PHE A 149 28.76 -13.54 -18.74
CA PHE A 149 29.71 -13.49 -19.84
C PHE A 149 31.12 -13.11 -19.31
N PRO A 150 32.23 -13.64 -19.89
CA PRO A 150 32.29 -14.56 -21.01
C PRO A 150 32.00 -16.01 -20.62
N ILE A 151 31.49 -16.78 -21.60
CA ILE A 151 31.15 -18.20 -21.43
C ILE A 151 32.44 -19.03 -21.53
N CYS A 152 32.75 -19.80 -20.49
CA CYS A 152 33.77 -20.88 -20.55
C CYS A 152 33.08 -22.22 -20.80
N TYR A 153 33.60 -23.01 -21.73
CA TYR A 153 32.95 -24.22 -22.23
C TYR A 153 32.92 -25.42 -21.24
N ASP A 154 33.56 -25.35 -20.10
CA ASP A 154 33.67 -26.49 -19.19
C ASP A 154 32.53 -26.68 -18.20
N SER A 155 31.74 -25.63 -17.90
CA SER A 155 30.49 -25.75 -17.10
C SER A 155 29.61 -24.51 -17.28
N HIS A 156 28.36 -24.72 -17.72
CA HIS A 156 27.38 -23.65 -17.84
C HIS A 156 26.34 -23.75 -16.75
N ILE A 157 26.34 -22.77 -15.82
CA ILE A 157 25.28 -22.61 -14.85
C ILE A 157 24.33 -21.53 -15.36
N TYR A 158 23.16 -21.91 -15.84
CA TYR A 158 22.12 -21.00 -16.31
C TYR A 158 21.33 -20.36 -15.16
N GLY A 159 21.26 -21.06 -14.03
CA GLY A 159 20.60 -20.61 -12.81
C GLY A 159 20.96 -21.53 -11.64
N ILE A 160 20.98 -20.97 -10.48
CA ILE A 160 21.15 -21.74 -9.22
C ILE A 160 19.77 -21.80 -8.59
N LYS A 161 19.26 -23.03 -8.37
CA LYS A 161 18.04 -23.21 -7.59
C LYS A 161 18.31 -22.74 -6.17
N ARG A 162 17.52 -21.83 -5.66
CA ARG A 162 17.57 -21.47 -4.25
C ARG A 162 16.96 -22.63 -3.44
N ASP A 163 17.78 -23.29 -2.64
CA ASP A 163 17.35 -24.37 -1.75
C ASP A 163 16.52 -23.86 -0.55
N GLY A 164 16.30 -22.56 -0.44
CA GLY A 164 15.50 -21.94 0.61
C GLY A 164 14.10 -21.60 0.12
N THR A 165 13.07 -22.21 0.72
CA THR A 165 11.67 -21.84 0.48
C THR A 165 11.22 -20.66 1.34
N ALA A 166 12.10 -20.13 2.20
CA ALA A 166 11.80 -19.05 3.13
C ALA A 166 12.59 -17.79 2.81
N ALA A 167 11.96 -16.64 3.00
CA ALA A 167 12.59 -15.32 2.97
C ALA A 167 12.12 -14.44 4.12
N VAL A 168 13.00 -13.56 4.57
CA VAL A 168 12.70 -12.54 5.56
C VAL A 168 12.22 -11.29 4.81
N LEU A 169 10.99 -10.86 5.07
CA LEU A 169 10.43 -9.60 4.59
C LEU A 169 10.32 -8.66 5.78
N ARG A 170 11.04 -7.55 5.73
CA ARG A 170 10.99 -6.53 6.77
C ARG A 170 9.97 -5.47 6.44
N ASN A 171 8.94 -5.39 7.27
CA ASN A 171 8.00 -4.27 7.26
C ASN A 171 8.56 -3.15 8.15
N GLU A 172 9.11 -2.11 7.53
CA GLU A 172 9.66 -0.95 8.24
C GLU A 172 8.59 0.07 8.65
N GLY A 173 7.34 -0.15 8.23
CA GLY A 173 6.20 0.67 8.63
C GLY A 173 5.80 0.43 10.09
N SER A 174 5.03 1.36 10.63
CA SER A 174 4.50 1.31 12.01
C SER A 174 3.25 0.44 12.15
N LEU A 175 2.67 -0.01 11.04
CA LEU A 175 1.38 -0.71 11.01
C LEU A 175 1.49 -2.07 10.32
N PRO A 176 0.61 -3.03 10.67
CA PRO A 176 0.41 -4.23 9.86
C PRO A 176 0.00 -3.86 8.44
N VAL A 177 0.55 -4.55 7.45
CA VAL A 177 0.35 -4.21 6.03
C VAL A 177 -0.16 -5.41 5.24
N PRO A 178 -1.21 -5.25 4.42
CA PRO A 178 -1.61 -6.26 3.48
C PRO A 178 -0.54 -6.43 2.39
N PHE A 179 -0.37 -7.64 1.91
CA PHE A 179 0.59 -7.96 0.88
C PHE A 179 -0.09 -8.47 -0.39
N THR A 180 0.63 -8.40 -1.49
CA THR A 180 0.31 -9.08 -2.74
C THR A 180 1.28 -10.24 -2.91
N ALA A 181 0.75 -11.43 -3.19
CA ALA A 181 1.57 -12.58 -3.52
C ALA A 181 1.17 -13.17 -4.87
N THR A 182 2.17 -13.52 -5.68
CA THR A 182 1.98 -14.20 -6.96
C THR A 182 2.69 -15.54 -6.90
N LEU A 183 1.94 -16.62 -7.07
CA LEU A 183 2.44 -17.99 -7.04
C LEU A 183 2.44 -18.58 -8.46
N ARG A 184 3.51 -19.26 -8.80
CA ARG A 184 3.70 -20.01 -10.05
C ARG A 184 4.41 -21.31 -9.78
N CYS A 185 4.34 -22.26 -10.71
CA CYS A 185 5.06 -23.52 -10.59
C CYS A 185 5.60 -24.00 -11.93
N ASP A 186 6.68 -24.80 -11.87
CA ASP A 186 7.29 -25.45 -13.04
C ASP A 186 6.71 -26.84 -13.29
N MET A 187 6.16 -27.47 -12.26
CA MET A 187 5.46 -28.76 -12.29
C MET A 187 4.21 -28.65 -11.42
N PRO A 188 3.21 -29.54 -11.62
CA PRO A 188 1.98 -29.49 -10.81
C PRO A 188 2.25 -29.48 -9.30
N VAL A 189 1.59 -28.56 -8.59
CA VAL A 189 1.71 -28.36 -7.15
C VAL A 189 0.34 -28.46 -6.51
N THR A 190 0.19 -29.38 -5.55
CA THR A 190 -1.08 -29.61 -4.86
C THR A 190 -1.11 -28.87 -3.52
N HIS A 191 -2.21 -28.19 -3.22
CA HIS A 191 -2.45 -27.40 -2.02
C HIS A 191 -1.31 -26.39 -1.74
N PRO A 192 -1.03 -25.45 -2.67
CA PRO A 192 0.00 -24.45 -2.46
C PRO A 192 -0.41 -23.48 -1.34
N LYS A 193 0.55 -23.12 -0.47
CA LYS A 193 0.34 -22.16 0.60
C LYS A 193 1.59 -21.34 0.91
N VAL A 194 1.35 -20.12 1.38
CA VAL A 194 2.36 -19.23 1.97
C VAL A 194 2.15 -19.23 3.47
N VAL A 195 3.21 -19.49 4.21
CA VAL A 195 3.18 -19.66 5.68
C VAL A 195 4.13 -18.65 6.30
N ASP A 196 3.70 -17.98 7.33
CA ASP A 196 4.58 -17.25 8.24
C ASP A 196 5.13 -18.23 9.28
N LEU A 197 6.44 -18.43 9.23
CA LEU A 197 7.13 -19.39 10.11
C LEU A 197 7.21 -18.92 11.58
N GLN A 198 6.99 -17.65 11.85
CA GLN A 198 7.03 -17.11 13.22
C GLN A 198 5.71 -17.32 13.95
N THR A 199 4.60 -17.12 13.24
CA THR A 199 3.27 -17.22 13.84
C THR A 199 2.57 -18.54 13.52
N GLY A 200 3.00 -19.24 12.49
CA GLY A 200 2.31 -20.40 11.92
C GLY A 200 1.06 -20.05 11.11
N ALA A 201 0.71 -18.76 10.99
CA ALA A 201 -0.37 -18.30 10.13
C ALA A 201 -0.05 -18.58 8.66
N PHE A 202 -1.06 -18.98 7.90
CA PHE A 202 -0.86 -19.27 6.48
C PHE A 202 -2.04 -18.76 5.63
N ILE A 203 -1.80 -18.68 4.33
CA ILE A 203 -2.81 -18.56 3.29
C ILE A 203 -2.58 -19.67 2.26
N GLY A 204 -3.58 -20.53 2.08
CA GLY A 204 -3.49 -21.74 1.28
C GLY A 204 -4.70 -21.94 0.39
N PHE A 205 -4.59 -22.86 -0.58
CA PHE A 205 -5.62 -23.08 -1.57
C PHE A 205 -5.87 -24.58 -1.81
N ASP A 206 -7.13 -24.98 -1.76
CA ASP A 206 -7.58 -26.32 -2.11
C ASP A 206 -7.72 -26.46 -3.64
N LEU A 207 -6.57 -26.53 -4.30
CA LEU A 207 -6.45 -26.75 -5.74
C LEU A 207 -5.08 -27.35 -6.10
N THR A 208 -4.96 -27.81 -7.35
CA THR A 208 -3.67 -28.16 -7.94
C THR A 208 -3.30 -27.09 -8.96
N LEU A 209 -2.24 -26.32 -8.66
CA LEU A 209 -1.68 -25.32 -9.55
C LEU A 209 -0.89 -26.03 -10.67
N GLN A 210 -1.20 -25.71 -11.92
CA GLN A 210 -0.55 -26.28 -13.09
C GLN A 210 0.58 -25.36 -13.60
N PRO A 211 1.59 -25.90 -14.31
CA PRO A 211 2.52 -25.08 -15.07
C PRO A 211 1.76 -24.08 -15.97
N ASP A 212 2.32 -22.90 -16.17
CA ASP A 212 1.73 -21.79 -16.94
C ASP A 212 0.50 -21.12 -16.29
N GLU A 213 0.07 -21.56 -15.13
CA GLU A 213 -0.93 -20.86 -14.34
C GLU A 213 -0.27 -19.85 -13.38
N THR A 214 -0.98 -18.75 -13.12
CA THR A 214 -0.58 -17.75 -12.16
C THR A 214 -1.69 -17.56 -11.14
N LEU A 215 -1.39 -17.81 -9.88
CA LEU A 215 -2.27 -17.55 -8.75
C LEU A 215 -1.85 -16.25 -8.10
N GLU A 216 -2.77 -15.30 -7.95
CA GLU A 216 -2.53 -14.01 -7.33
C GLU A 216 -3.42 -13.81 -6.12
N ILE A 217 -2.81 -13.33 -5.04
CA ILE A 217 -3.44 -12.97 -3.77
C ILE A 217 -3.21 -11.47 -3.60
N TYR A 218 -4.25 -10.69 -3.41
CA TYR A 218 -4.12 -9.24 -3.25
C TYR A 218 -5.32 -8.63 -2.51
N ARG A 219 -5.21 -7.37 -2.10
CA ARG A 219 -6.35 -6.58 -1.63
C ARG A 219 -6.99 -5.84 -2.79
N SER A 220 -8.28 -6.03 -2.96
CA SER A 220 -9.06 -5.29 -3.95
C SER A 220 -9.16 -3.80 -3.58
N THR A 221 -9.65 -2.99 -4.50
CA THR A 221 -9.90 -1.55 -4.26
C THR A 221 -10.86 -1.30 -3.10
N SER A 222 -11.74 -2.26 -2.79
CA SER A 222 -12.64 -2.22 -1.62
C SER A 222 -12.04 -2.84 -0.36
N ASP A 223 -10.73 -3.04 -0.34
CA ASP A 223 -9.96 -3.62 0.77
C ASP A 223 -10.34 -5.05 1.17
N ARG A 224 -10.96 -5.77 0.29
CA ARG A 224 -11.27 -7.18 0.51
C ARG A 224 -10.17 -8.06 -0.05
N LEU A 225 -9.86 -9.13 0.66
CA LEU A 225 -8.98 -10.18 0.14
C LEU A 225 -9.57 -10.71 -1.16
N ALA A 226 -8.75 -10.74 -2.19
CA ALA A 226 -9.09 -11.24 -3.51
C ALA A 226 -8.03 -12.27 -3.94
N CYS A 227 -8.50 -13.36 -4.52
CA CYS A 227 -7.66 -14.44 -5.01
C CYS A 227 -8.09 -14.77 -6.44
N THR A 228 -7.14 -14.73 -7.36
CA THR A 228 -7.40 -15.00 -8.77
C THR A 228 -6.43 -16.03 -9.32
N LEU A 229 -6.93 -16.83 -10.26
CA LEU A 229 -6.14 -17.78 -11.05
C LEU A 229 -6.22 -17.38 -12.52
N THR A 230 -5.08 -17.15 -13.12
CA THR A 230 -4.96 -16.88 -14.55
C THR A 230 -4.46 -18.12 -15.26
N ARG A 231 -5.24 -18.61 -16.24
CA ARG A 231 -4.97 -19.77 -17.08
C ARG A 231 -5.18 -19.39 -18.53
N ALA A 232 -4.20 -19.60 -19.39
CA ALA A 232 -4.29 -19.30 -20.82
C ALA A 232 -4.85 -17.89 -21.13
N GLY A 233 -4.49 -16.89 -20.33
CA GLY A 233 -4.95 -15.50 -20.48
C GLY A 233 -6.35 -15.21 -19.93
N VAL A 234 -7.04 -16.20 -19.38
CA VAL A 234 -8.35 -16.02 -18.70
C VAL A 234 -8.11 -15.98 -17.19
N THR A 235 -8.62 -14.94 -16.55
CA THR A 235 -8.52 -14.76 -15.10
C THR A 235 -9.86 -15.05 -14.45
N GLU A 236 -9.87 -15.94 -13.46
CA GLU A 236 -11.05 -16.30 -12.68
C GLU A 236 -10.84 -16.04 -11.21
N ASN A 237 -11.91 -15.74 -10.48
CA ASN A 237 -11.90 -15.59 -9.05
C ASN A 237 -11.95 -16.96 -8.39
N ILE A 238 -10.94 -17.27 -7.57
CA ILE A 238 -10.81 -18.55 -6.89
C ILE A 238 -10.94 -18.42 -5.35
N PHE A 239 -11.56 -17.37 -4.87
CA PHE A 239 -11.76 -17.17 -3.44
C PHE A 239 -12.47 -18.35 -2.74
N SER A 240 -13.36 -19.04 -3.47
CA SER A 240 -14.02 -20.27 -2.98
C SER A 240 -13.10 -21.49 -2.81
N LYS A 241 -11.86 -21.40 -3.30
CA LYS A 241 -10.81 -22.40 -3.14
C LYS A 241 -9.81 -22.06 -2.05
N LEU A 242 -10.01 -20.91 -1.38
CA LEU A 242 -9.21 -20.56 -0.22
C LEU A 242 -9.47 -21.58 0.90
N ASP A 243 -8.38 -22.07 1.49
CA ASP A 243 -8.43 -22.94 2.65
C ASP A 243 -9.12 -22.19 3.81
N GLU A 244 -10.09 -22.84 4.46
CA GLU A 244 -10.91 -22.24 5.53
C GLU A 244 -10.08 -21.82 6.76
N ASP A 245 -8.94 -22.48 7.00
CA ASP A 245 -8.03 -22.17 8.09
C ASP A 245 -7.00 -21.08 7.75
N SER A 246 -7.12 -20.45 6.56
CA SER A 246 -6.24 -19.37 6.13
C SER A 246 -6.40 -18.13 7.01
N THR A 247 -5.33 -17.74 7.71
CA THR A 247 -5.31 -16.59 8.64
C THR A 247 -4.27 -15.53 8.29
N LEU A 248 -3.29 -15.83 7.41
CA LEU A 248 -2.25 -14.88 7.01
C LEU A 248 -2.81 -13.87 6.00
N THR A 249 -3.24 -12.71 6.48
CA THR A 249 -3.79 -11.64 5.65
C THR A 249 -2.94 -10.37 5.62
N GLU A 250 -2.03 -10.22 6.58
CA GLU A 250 -1.19 -9.03 6.78
C GLU A 250 0.18 -9.41 7.33
N LEU A 251 1.19 -8.59 7.01
CA LEU A 251 2.54 -8.70 7.55
C LEU A 251 2.70 -7.71 8.71
N GLN A 252 3.18 -8.19 9.84
CA GLN A 252 3.37 -7.38 11.03
C GLN A 252 4.56 -6.41 10.89
N PRO A 253 4.61 -5.29 11.63
CA PRO A 253 5.80 -4.47 11.73
C PRO A 253 7.03 -5.30 12.17
N GLY A 254 8.17 -5.04 11.55
CA GLY A 254 9.41 -5.78 11.78
C GLY A 254 9.63 -6.92 10.78
N ASP A 255 10.37 -7.93 11.18
CA ASP A 255 10.74 -9.05 10.32
C ASP A 255 9.63 -10.11 10.26
N ASN A 256 9.23 -10.49 9.06
CA ASN A 256 8.27 -11.57 8.79
C ASN A 256 8.98 -12.66 8.00
N VAL A 257 8.97 -13.88 8.48
CA VAL A 257 9.67 -15.01 7.85
C VAL A 257 8.66 -15.84 7.08
N LEU A 258 8.51 -15.56 5.80
CA LEU A 258 7.56 -16.26 4.94
C LEU A 258 8.21 -17.46 4.27
N SER A 259 7.47 -18.55 4.17
CA SER A 259 7.87 -19.78 3.49
C SER A 259 6.74 -20.26 2.58
N MET A 260 7.13 -20.93 1.51
CA MET A 260 6.20 -21.65 0.65
C MET A 260 6.13 -23.11 1.05
N GLN A 261 4.93 -23.65 1.08
CA GLN A 261 4.67 -25.05 1.35
C GLN A 261 3.60 -25.57 0.39
N ALA A 262 3.57 -26.85 0.21
CA ALA A 262 2.51 -27.54 -0.53
C ALA A 262 2.43 -28.98 -0.02
N GLU A 263 1.29 -29.61 -0.22
CA GLU A 263 1.14 -31.04 0.08
C GLU A 263 2.06 -31.88 -0.82
N ASN A 264 2.06 -31.58 -2.12
CA ASN A 264 2.97 -32.19 -3.09
C ASN A 264 3.57 -31.12 -4.00
N GLY A 265 4.85 -31.30 -4.36
CA GLY A 265 5.52 -30.47 -5.35
C GLY A 265 6.05 -29.12 -4.81
N SER A 266 6.21 -28.94 -3.50
CA SER A 266 6.67 -27.66 -2.89
C SER A 266 8.00 -27.16 -3.47
N GLY A 267 8.90 -28.05 -3.89
CA GLY A 267 10.17 -27.67 -4.53
C GLY A 267 10.02 -27.05 -5.94
N TYR A 268 8.86 -27.13 -6.56
CA TYR A 268 8.57 -26.54 -7.87
C TYR A 268 7.79 -25.24 -7.76
N LEU A 269 7.36 -24.87 -6.55
CA LEU A 269 6.60 -23.65 -6.29
C LEU A 269 7.54 -22.45 -6.25
N GLN A 270 7.11 -21.36 -6.85
CA GLN A 270 7.76 -20.05 -6.83
C GLN A 270 6.72 -19.02 -6.40
N ALA A 271 7.09 -18.10 -5.51
CA ALA A 271 6.23 -17.00 -5.16
C ALA A 271 7.02 -15.68 -5.14
N SER A 272 6.37 -14.62 -5.53
CA SER A 272 6.82 -13.25 -5.25
C SER A 272 5.84 -12.60 -4.30
N VAL A 273 6.35 -11.95 -3.27
CA VAL A 273 5.56 -11.21 -2.30
C VAL A 273 5.99 -9.76 -2.33
N SER A 274 5.03 -8.85 -2.36
CA SER A 274 5.28 -7.41 -2.35
C SER A 274 4.26 -6.66 -1.51
N PHE A 275 4.68 -5.56 -0.92
CA PHE A 275 3.83 -4.66 -0.14
C PHE A 275 4.42 -3.25 -0.08
N TYR A 276 3.59 -2.29 0.31
CA TYR A 276 4.00 -0.92 0.61
C TYR A 276 3.92 -0.73 2.13
N PRO A 277 5.04 -0.42 2.82
CA PRO A 277 4.99 -0.13 4.25
C PRO A 277 3.99 0.98 4.57
N MET A 278 3.28 0.86 5.70
CA MET A 278 2.25 1.80 6.12
C MET A 278 2.64 2.50 7.40
N GLU A 279 2.36 3.83 7.45
CA GLU A 279 2.60 4.69 8.60
C GLU A 279 1.30 5.29 9.11
N ALA A 280 1.13 5.26 10.44
CA ALA A 280 0.03 5.95 11.11
C ALA A 280 0.16 7.47 11.02
N GLY A 281 1.38 7.97 10.98
CA GLY A 281 1.70 9.39 10.85
C GLY A 281 3.07 9.58 10.25
N ILE A 282 3.26 10.73 9.63
CA ILE A 282 4.54 11.12 9.01
C ILE A 282 5.00 12.44 9.57
N LEU A 283 6.30 12.63 9.63
CA LEU A 283 6.93 13.91 9.97
C LEU A 283 7.58 14.48 8.71
N PRO A 284 7.41 15.78 8.45
CA PRO A 284 8.17 16.43 7.40
C PRO A 284 9.65 16.43 7.77
N GLU A 285 10.51 16.17 6.78
CA GLU A 285 11.95 16.26 6.98
C GLU A 285 12.34 17.74 7.22
N PRO A 286 13.15 18.04 8.25
CA PRO A 286 13.67 19.39 8.45
C PRO A 286 14.61 19.76 7.30
N LEU A 287 14.56 21.07 6.93
CA LEU A 287 15.48 21.66 5.97
C LEU A 287 16.90 21.63 6.45
#